data_e6b8d590c227523fc1a9b4343568d4b1
#
_entry.id   e6b8d590c227523fc1a9b4343568d4b1
#
_cell.length_a   1.000
_cell.length_b   1.000
_cell.length_c   1.000
_cell.angle_alpha   90.00
_cell.angle_beta   90.00
_cell.angle_gamma   90.00
#
_symmetry.space_group_name_H-M   'P 1'
#
loop_
_entity.id
_entity.type
_entity.pdbx_description
1 polymer ?
#
loop_
_entity_poly.entity_id
_entity_poly.type
_entity_poly.pdbx_seq_one_letter_code
_entity_poly.pdbx_strand_id
1 'polypeptide(L)'
;MRQRYIERFQYILVDEYQDTNMAQYQILSLLTNTQSRICVVGDDAQSIYSFRGADISNILNFQQQYPNARIIKLECNYRSTQNIVNAANSIIRYNEHQIPKTVYSAGAEGDPITLFSAASDKEEARKIVANITRLHARKDVPYNEVAVLYRTNAQSRVIEEALQGANVPVSYTHLTLPTN
;
A
#
# COMPACT_ATOMS: atom_id res chain seq x y z
N MET A 1 -15.04 30.83 15.11
CA MET A 1 -13.90 29.85 15.28
C MET A 1 -13.40 29.32 13.94
N ARG A 2 -14.24 28.77 13.05
CA ARG A 2 -13.87 28.23 11.71
C ARG A 2 -13.04 29.22 10.88
N GLN A 3 -13.49 30.47 10.73
CA GLN A 3 -12.82 31.50 9.93
C GLN A 3 -11.37 31.72 10.36
N ARG A 4 -11.11 31.75 11.68
CA ARG A 4 -9.75 31.90 12.23
C ARG A 4 -8.80 30.78 11.78
N TYR A 5 -9.28 29.52 11.64
CA TYR A 5 -8.46 28.43 11.17
C TYR A 5 -8.25 28.48 9.66
N ILE A 6 -9.27 28.85 8.87
CA ILE A 6 -9.14 29.05 7.42
C ILE A 6 -8.09 30.13 7.11
N GLU A 7 -8.11 31.24 7.86
CA GLU A 7 -7.12 32.32 7.70
C GLU A 7 -5.70 31.91 8.15
N ARG A 8 -5.62 31.04 9.17
CA ARG A 8 -4.35 30.58 9.71
C ARG A 8 -3.67 29.55 8.82
N PHE A 9 -4.43 28.60 8.27
CA PHE A 9 -3.92 27.52 7.43
C PHE A 9 -4.00 27.92 5.96
N GLN A 10 -2.94 28.53 5.45
CA GLN A 10 -2.87 28.99 4.07
C GLN A 10 -2.68 27.82 3.08
N TYR A 11 -2.06 26.73 3.52
CA TYR A 11 -1.83 25.50 2.76
C TYR A 11 -2.22 24.31 3.62
N ILE A 12 -2.93 23.36 3.01
CA ILE A 12 -3.29 22.10 3.63
C ILE A 12 -2.78 21.00 2.71
N LEU A 13 -1.93 20.14 3.26
CA LEU A 13 -1.38 18.98 2.57
C LEU A 13 -1.90 17.74 3.28
N VAL A 14 -2.47 16.81 2.53
CA VAL A 14 -3.02 15.55 3.07
C VAL A 14 -2.39 14.41 2.30
N ASP A 15 -1.77 13.49 3.02
CA ASP A 15 -1.22 12.26 2.48
C ASP A 15 -2.16 11.08 2.74
N GLU A 16 -2.03 10.02 1.97
CA GLU A 16 -2.86 8.79 2.04
C GLU A 16 -4.37 9.11 2.05
N TYR A 17 -4.79 10.05 1.18
CA TYR A 17 -6.14 10.59 1.22
C TYR A 17 -7.23 9.55 0.97
N GLN A 18 -6.92 8.44 0.28
CA GLN A 18 -7.83 7.31 0.06
C GLN A 18 -8.25 6.61 1.36
N ASP A 19 -7.48 6.77 2.45
CA ASP A 19 -7.74 6.11 3.73
C ASP A 19 -8.47 7.03 4.72
N THR A 20 -8.91 8.21 4.28
CA THR A 20 -9.65 9.14 5.14
C THR A 20 -11.06 8.63 5.41
N ASN A 21 -11.47 8.70 6.69
CA ASN A 21 -12.85 8.46 7.10
C ASN A 21 -13.72 9.73 7.02
N MET A 22 -15.03 9.57 7.21
CA MET A 22 -15.99 10.69 7.13
C MET A 22 -15.68 11.82 8.12
N ALA A 23 -15.21 11.53 9.33
CA ALA A 23 -14.89 12.56 10.32
C ALA A 23 -13.66 13.39 9.87
N GLN A 24 -12.61 12.73 9.37
CA GLN A 24 -11.42 13.39 8.81
C GLN A 24 -11.79 14.24 7.58
N TYR A 25 -12.61 13.70 6.69
CA TYR A 25 -13.15 14.43 5.55
C TYR A 25 -13.92 15.70 6.00
N GLN A 26 -14.80 15.59 6.99
CA GLN A 26 -15.53 16.75 7.52
C GLN A 26 -14.61 17.80 8.15
N ILE A 27 -13.58 17.39 8.88
CA ILE A 27 -12.57 18.30 9.43
C ILE A 27 -11.90 19.08 8.29
N LEU A 28 -11.46 18.41 7.23
CA LEU A 28 -10.85 19.06 6.06
C LEU A 28 -11.82 20.02 5.39
N SER A 29 -13.07 19.63 5.19
CA SER A 29 -14.11 20.47 4.62
C SER A 29 -14.42 21.71 5.45
N LEU A 30 -14.28 21.63 6.79
CA LEU A 30 -14.43 22.77 7.69
C LEU A 30 -13.22 23.71 7.67
N LEU A 31 -12.04 23.19 7.40
CA LEU A 31 -10.79 23.95 7.34
C LEU A 31 -10.55 24.59 5.96
N THR A 32 -11.31 24.20 4.94
CA THR A 32 -11.14 24.66 3.56
C THR A 32 -12.34 25.45 3.06
N ASN A 33 -12.12 26.20 2.00
CA ASN A 33 -13.11 26.85 1.16
C ASN A 33 -12.66 26.81 -0.30
N THR A 34 -13.42 27.38 -1.21
CA THR A 34 -13.11 27.39 -2.67
C THR A 34 -11.82 28.14 -3.02
N GLN A 35 -11.26 28.93 -2.12
CA GLN A 35 -10.01 29.69 -2.29
C GLN A 35 -8.84 29.04 -1.53
N SER A 36 -9.09 27.99 -0.73
CA SER A 36 -8.04 27.33 0.04
C SER A 36 -7.06 26.60 -0.88
N ARG A 37 -5.79 26.65 -0.50
CA ARG A 37 -4.72 25.92 -1.18
C ARG A 37 -4.60 24.54 -0.54
N ILE A 38 -5.36 23.58 -1.07
CA ILE A 38 -5.34 22.19 -0.63
C ILE A 38 -4.65 21.31 -1.68
N CYS A 39 -3.76 20.45 -1.22
CA CYS A 39 -3.16 19.39 -2.02
C CYS A 39 -3.39 18.07 -1.30
N VAL A 40 -3.96 17.10 -1.99
CA VAL A 40 -4.12 15.75 -1.48
C VAL A 40 -3.28 14.80 -2.32
N VAL A 41 -2.62 13.86 -1.66
CA VAL A 41 -1.87 12.79 -2.29
C VAL A 41 -2.51 11.47 -1.86
N GLY A 42 -2.65 10.55 -2.78
CA GLY A 42 -3.23 9.24 -2.49
C GLY A 42 -3.26 8.35 -3.71
N ASP A 43 -3.56 7.09 -3.46
CA ASP A 43 -3.70 6.06 -4.47
C ASP A 43 -4.99 5.27 -4.21
N ASP A 44 -6.00 5.52 -5.03
CA ASP A 44 -7.30 4.85 -4.96
C ASP A 44 -7.18 3.32 -5.02
N ALA A 45 -6.17 2.79 -5.72
CA ALA A 45 -5.89 1.36 -5.79
C ALA A 45 -5.38 0.77 -4.46
N GLN A 46 -4.92 1.60 -3.53
CA GLN A 46 -4.42 1.20 -2.21
C GLN A 46 -5.42 1.44 -1.07
N SER A 47 -6.68 1.77 -1.38
CA SER A 47 -7.74 1.96 -0.38
C SER A 47 -8.17 0.61 0.20
N ILE A 48 -7.51 0.16 1.27
CA ILE A 48 -7.73 -1.14 1.92
C ILE A 48 -8.26 -1.02 3.36
N TYR A 49 -8.53 0.20 3.84
CA TYR A 49 -8.97 0.47 5.22
C TYR A 49 -10.47 0.77 5.37
N SER A 50 -11.31 0.28 4.44
CA SER A 50 -12.78 0.43 4.53
C SER A 50 -13.36 -0.16 5.83
N PHE A 51 -12.78 -1.26 6.34
CA PHE A 51 -13.16 -1.87 7.62
C PHE A 51 -12.85 -0.97 8.85
N ARG A 52 -12.05 0.09 8.68
CA ARG A 52 -11.79 1.15 9.68
C ARG A 52 -12.57 2.42 9.40
N GLY A 53 -13.52 2.38 8.46
CA GLY A 53 -14.37 3.51 8.09
C GLY A 53 -13.74 4.44 7.05
N ALA A 54 -12.65 4.05 6.39
CA ALA A 54 -12.15 4.78 5.23
C ALA A 54 -13.17 4.73 4.09
N ASP A 55 -13.33 5.86 3.41
CA ASP A 55 -14.28 6.01 2.32
C ASP A 55 -13.55 6.47 1.05
N ILE A 56 -13.38 5.55 0.11
CA ILE A 56 -12.73 5.79 -1.17
C ILE A 56 -13.43 6.91 -1.98
N SER A 57 -14.71 7.15 -1.74
CA SER A 57 -15.44 8.22 -2.42
C SER A 57 -14.83 9.60 -2.18
N ASN A 58 -14.13 9.79 -1.06
CA ASN A 58 -13.45 11.03 -0.74
C ASN A 58 -12.42 11.41 -1.79
N ILE A 59 -11.58 10.45 -2.23
CA ILE A 59 -10.58 10.71 -3.28
C ILE A 59 -11.21 10.74 -4.68
N LEU A 60 -12.14 9.84 -4.96
CA LEU A 60 -12.79 9.76 -6.27
C LEU A 60 -13.61 11.02 -6.60
N ASN A 61 -14.25 11.61 -5.59
CA ASN A 61 -15.10 12.80 -5.75
C ASN A 61 -14.37 14.11 -5.44
N PHE A 62 -13.07 14.10 -5.25
CA PHE A 62 -12.31 15.29 -4.85
C PHE A 62 -12.48 16.47 -5.82
N GLN A 63 -12.47 16.22 -7.14
CA GLN A 63 -12.69 17.27 -8.14
C GLN A 63 -14.12 17.84 -8.15
N GLN A 64 -15.11 17.08 -7.71
CA GLN A 64 -16.49 17.59 -7.60
C GLN A 64 -16.58 18.59 -6.44
N GLN A 65 -15.86 18.34 -5.36
CA GLN A 65 -15.78 19.25 -4.20
C GLN A 65 -14.91 20.47 -4.48
N TYR A 66 -13.81 20.27 -5.22
CA TYR A 66 -12.85 21.31 -5.59
C TYR A 66 -12.72 21.41 -7.12
N PRO A 67 -13.66 22.07 -7.80
CA PRO A 67 -13.72 22.08 -9.28
C PRO A 67 -12.47 22.64 -9.96
N ASN A 68 -11.71 23.50 -9.27
CA ASN A 68 -10.47 24.08 -9.77
C ASN A 68 -9.22 23.21 -9.46
N ALA A 69 -9.41 22.06 -8.81
CA ALA A 69 -8.29 21.17 -8.49
C ALA A 69 -7.74 20.55 -9.78
N ARG A 70 -6.40 20.54 -9.86
CA ARG A 70 -5.68 19.87 -10.93
C ARG A 70 -5.26 18.47 -10.48
N ILE A 71 -5.61 17.45 -11.25
CA ILE A 71 -5.12 16.09 -11.03
C ILE A 71 -3.79 15.93 -11.75
N ILE A 72 -2.79 15.46 -11.01
CA ILE A 72 -1.48 15.07 -11.52
C ILE A 72 -1.29 13.59 -11.22
N LYS A 73 -1.12 12.77 -12.27
CA LYS A 73 -0.90 11.32 -12.11
C LYS A 73 0.60 11.05 -12.02
N LEU A 74 0.99 10.33 -10.96
CA LEU A 74 2.36 9.87 -10.76
C LEU A 74 2.44 8.41 -11.24
N GLU A 75 2.71 8.23 -12.53
CA GLU A 75 2.69 6.91 -13.17
C GLU A 75 4.04 6.21 -13.19
N CYS A 76 5.13 6.92 -12.89
CA CYS A 76 6.47 6.33 -12.82
C CYS A 76 6.74 5.72 -11.45
N ASN A 77 6.98 4.41 -11.41
CA ASN A 77 7.35 3.66 -10.22
C ASN A 77 8.87 3.47 -10.16
N TYR A 78 9.48 3.93 -9.07
CA TYR A 78 10.92 3.84 -8.82
C TYR A 78 11.30 2.72 -7.85
N ARG A 79 10.30 2.02 -7.29
CA ARG A 79 10.48 1.00 -6.25
C ARG A 79 10.62 -0.39 -6.82
N SER A 80 9.75 -0.73 -7.76
CA SER A 80 9.56 -2.10 -8.23
C SER A 80 10.06 -2.28 -9.66
N THR A 81 10.44 -3.51 -10.01
CA THR A 81 10.76 -3.90 -11.38
C THR A 81 9.53 -3.94 -12.27
N GLN A 82 9.72 -3.91 -13.59
CA GLN A 82 8.60 -3.85 -14.54
C GLN A 82 7.68 -5.07 -14.45
N ASN A 83 8.22 -6.27 -14.21
CA ASN A 83 7.41 -7.49 -14.04
C ASN A 83 6.44 -7.39 -12.85
N ILE A 84 6.87 -6.80 -11.72
CA ILE A 84 6.00 -6.57 -10.57
C ILE A 84 4.93 -5.53 -10.91
N VAL A 85 5.30 -4.44 -11.56
CA VAL A 85 4.38 -3.37 -11.97
C VAL A 85 3.34 -3.89 -12.97
N ASN A 86 3.75 -4.71 -13.94
CA ASN A 86 2.84 -5.32 -14.90
C ASN A 86 1.81 -6.23 -14.21
N ALA A 87 2.23 -7.02 -13.23
CA ALA A 87 1.32 -7.86 -12.45
C ALA A 87 0.32 -7.02 -11.65
N ALA A 88 0.78 -5.95 -11.00
CA ALA A 88 -0.08 -5.03 -10.26
C ALA A 88 -1.10 -4.35 -11.18
N ASN A 89 -0.69 -3.82 -12.34
CA ASN A 89 -1.59 -3.26 -13.34
C ASN A 89 -2.62 -4.28 -13.82
N SER A 90 -2.22 -5.56 -13.98
CA SER A 90 -3.12 -6.62 -14.42
C SER A 90 -4.21 -6.93 -13.39
N ILE A 91 -3.92 -6.80 -12.11
CA ILE A 91 -4.89 -7.01 -11.04
C ILE A 91 -5.82 -5.80 -10.94
N ILE A 92 -5.25 -4.59 -10.88
CA ILE A 92 -6.02 -3.39 -10.59
C ILE A 92 -7.01 -3.01 -11.70
N ARG A 93 -6.76 -3.42 -12.95
CA ARG A 93 -7.70 -3.16 -14.07
C ARG A 93 -9.09 -3.78 -13.89
N TYR A 94 -9.26 -4.73 -12.97
CA TYR A 94 -10.56 -5.30 -12.63
C TYR A 94 -11.39 -4.42 -11.69
N ASN A 95 -10.81 -3.36 -11.14
CA ASN A 95 -11.57 -2.40 -10.35
C ASN A 95 -12.41 -1.51 -11.27
N GLU A 96 -13.73 -1.49 -11.05
CA GLU A 96 -14.67 -0.71 -11.85
C GLU A 96 -14.62 0.78 -11.52
N HIS A 97 -14.41 1.11 -10.24
CA HIS A 97 -14.38 2.49 -9.74
C HIS A 97 -12.94 2.87 -9.37
N GLN A 98 -12.25 3.53 -10.29
CA GLN A 98 -10.88 3.96 -10.10
C GLN A 98 -10.53 5.20 -10.94
N ILE A 99 -9.47 5.89 -10.55
CA ILE A 99 -8.85 6.93 -11.36
C ILE A 99 -7.97 6.25 -12.42
N PRO A 100 -8.31 6.31 -13.71
CA PRO A 100 -7.54 5.59 -14.74
C PRO A 100 -6.08 6.04 -14.76
N LYS A 101 -5.15 5.11 -14.56
CA LYS A 101 -3.70 5.32 -14.65
C LYS A 101 -3.03 4.04 -15.12
N THR A 102 -1.85 4.18 -15.72
CA THR A 102 -1.01 3.04 -16.10
C THR A 102 0.37 3.26 -15.53
N VAL A 103 0.69 2.50 -14.49
CA VAL A 103 1.98 2.60 -13.83
C VAL A 103 3.05 1.87 -14.65
N TYR A 104 4.22 2.48 -14.79
CA TYR A 104 5.39 1.87 -15.42
C TYR A 104 6.60 1.99 -14.51
N SER A 105 7.56 1.07 -14.64
CA SER A 105 8.77 1.10 -13.84
C SER A 105 9.87 1.94 -14.50
N ALA A 106 10.60 2.72 -13.69
CA ALA A 106 11.86 3.34 -14.11
C ALA A 106 13.05 2.37 -14.01
N GLY A 107 12.85 1.20 -13.40
CA GLY A 107 13.89 0.18 -13.19
C GLY A 107 13.96 -0.87 -14.30
N ALA A 108 14.73 -1.93 -14.03
CA ALA A 108 14.88 -3.06 -14.92
C ALA A 108 13.59 -3.89 -15.04
N GLU A 109 13.52 -4.78 -16.02
CA GLU A 109 12.43 -5.73 -16.19
C GLU A 109 12.25 -6.62 -14.96
N GLY A 110 13.34 -7.08 -14.37
CA GLY A 110 13.37 -7.91 -13.17
C GLY A 110 13.09 -9.38 -13.41
N ASP A 111 13.19 -10.17 -12.33
CA ASP A 111 12.89 -11.59 -12.37
C ASP A 111 11.38 -11.83 -12.54
N PRO A 112 10.96 -12.92 -13.20
CA PRO A 112 9.56 -13.32 -13.27
C PRO A 112 8.98 -13.62 -11.88
N ILE A 113 7.70 -13.32 -11.70
CA ILE A 113 6.96 -13.70 -10.49
C ILE A 113 6.79 -15.21 -10.47
N THR A 114 7.21 -15.86 -9.39
CA THR A 114 7.08 -17.29 -9.21
C THR A 114 5.89 -17.61 -8.31
N LEU A 115 5.00 -18.46 -8.79
CA LEU A 115 3.89 -19.00 -8.02
C LEU A 115 4.20 -20.45 -7.65
N PHE A 116 3.99 -20.81 -6.39
CA PHE A 116 4.03 -22.21 -5.96
C PHE A 116 2.85 -22.49 -5.01
N SER A 117 2.33 -23.71 -5.08
CA SER A 117 1.30 -24.21 -4.18
C SER A 117 1.91 -25.14 -3.14
N ALA A 118 1.24 -25.26 -2.01
CA ALA A 118 1.60 -26.20 -0.94
C ALA A 118 0.35 -26.96 -0.49
N ALA A 119 0.50 -28.21 -0.07
CA ALA A 119 -0.60 -29.04 0.41
C ALA A 119 -0.92 -28.76 1.90
N SER A 120 -0.05 -28.07 2.62
CA SER A 120 -0.22 -27.68 4.01
C SER A 120 0.57 -26.43 4.36
N ASP A 121 0.18 -25.77 5.45
CA ASP A 121 0.88 -24.63 6.05
C ASP A 121 2.37 -24.93 6.35
N LYS A 122 2.67 -26.14 6.85
CA LYS A 122 4.03 -26.59 7.10
C LYS A 122 4.85 -26.76 5.82
N GLU A 123 4.24 -27.22 4.75
CA GLU A 123 4.90 -27.31 3.45
C GLU A 123 5.14 -25.91 2.86
N GLU A 124 4.15 -25.01 2.98
CA GLU A 124 4.28 -23.62 2.58
C GLU A 124 5.47 -22.96 3.28
N ALA A 125 5.52 -23.06 4.62
CA ALA A 125 6.61 -22.50 5.42
C ALA A 125 7.96 -23.07 5.01
N ARG A 126 8.08 -24.39 4.77
CA ARG A 126 9.32 -25.00 4.29
C ARG A 126 9.75 -24.46 2.92
N LYS A 127 8.81 -24.24 2.00
CA LYS A 127 9.09 -23.67 0.67
C LYS A 127 9.56 -22.22 0.79
N ILE A 128 8.95 -21.42 1.69
CA ILE A 128 9.38 -20.06 1.97
C ILE A 128 10.83 -20.06 2.47
N VAL A 129 11.13 -20.85 3.50
CA VAL A 129 12.49 -20.96 4.06
C VAL A 129 13.51 -21.39 3.01
N ALA A 130 13.20 -22.41 2.22
CA ALA A 130 14.08 -22.88 1.16
C ALA A 130 14.37 -21.81 0.09
N ASN A 131 13.38 -20.99 -0.26
CA ASN A 131 13.58 -19.89 -1.19
C ASN A 131 14.44 -18.78 -0.59
N ILE A 132 14.20 -18.38 0.67
CA ILE A 132 14.98 -17.36 1.37
C ILE A 132 16.45 -17.82 1.49
N THR A 133 16.69 -19.03 1.96
CA THR A 133 18.04 -19.58 2.10
C THR A 133 18.75 -19.66 0.74
N ARG A 134 18.03 -20.04 -0.33
CA ARG A 134 18.58 -20.07 -1.68
C ARG A 134 18.96 -18.67 -2.19
N LEU A 135 18.12 -17.66 -1.94
CA LEU A 135 18.40 -16.28 -2.33
C LEU A 135 19.63 -15.75 -1.60
N HIS A 136 19.72 -16.00 -0.31
CA HIS A 136 20.88 -15.62 0.50
C HIS A 136 22.17 -16.31 0.01
N ALA A 137 22.14 -17.62 -0.21
CA ALA A 137 23.32 -18.39 -0.60
C ALA A 137 23.79 -18.17 -2.04
N ARG A 138 22.87 -17.91 -2.98
CA ARG A 138 23.19 -17.84 -4.42
C ARG A 138 23.26 -16.43 -4.99
N LYS A 139 22.51 -15.50 -4.45
CA LYS A 139 22.41 -14.10 -4.91
C LYS A 139 22.95 -13.10 -3.91
N ASP A 140 23.52 -13.56 -2.78
CA ASP A 140 24.05 -12.75 -1.70
C ASP A 140 23.03 -11.70 -1.16
N VAL A 141 21.74 -12.06 -1.18
CA VAL A 141 20.68 -11.19 -0.66
C VAL A 141 20.70 -11.26 0.86
N PRO A 142 20.92 -10.15 1.55
CA PRO A 142 20.86 -10.11 3.02
C PRO A 142 19.47 -10.47 3.54
N TYR A 143 19.35 -11.15 4.66
CA TYR A 143 18.06 -11.55 5.22
C TYR A 143 17.14 -10.36 5.55
N ASN A 144 17.69 -9.22 5.92
CA ASN A 144 16.93 -8.00 6.19
C ASN A 144 16.36 -7.32 4.93
N GLU A 145 16.71 -7.80 3.74
CA GLU A 145 16.11 -7.34 2.47
C GLU A 145 14.99 -8.26 1.98
N VAL A 146 14.65 -9.28 2.76
CA VAL A 146 13.57 -10.22 2.45
C VAL A 146 12.38 -9.98 3.37
N ALA A 147 11.20 -9.80 2.81
CA ALA A 147 9.96 -9.68 3.56
C ALA A 147 9.02 -10.84 3.23
N VAL A 148 8.38 -11.40 4.25
CA VAL A 148 7.30 -12.38 4.12
C VAL A 148 6.00 -11.73 4.55
N LEU A 149 5.05 -11.61 3.60
CA LEU A 149 3.73 -11.03 3.84
C LEU A 149 2.69 -12.13 3.94
N TYR A 150 1.81 -12.02 4.91
CA TYR A 150 0.73 -12.98 5.14
C TYR A 150 -0.59 -12.28 5.46
N ARG A 151 -1.70 -12.97 5.24
CA ARG A 151 -3.05 -12.38 5.41
C ARG A 151 -3.50 -12.37 6.87
N THR A 152 -3.17 -13.39 7.64
CA THR A 152 -3.66 -13.56 9.02
C THR A 152 -2.53 -13.89 9.98
N ASN A 153 -2.64 -13.43 11.23
CA ASN A 153 -1.64 -13.70 12.27
C ASN A 153 -1.44 -15.20 12.56
N ALA A 154 -2.45 -16.03 12.27
CA ALA A 154 -2.31 -17.48 12.45
C ALA A 154 -1.22 -18.09 11.53
N GLN A 155 -1.04 -17.53 10.32
CA GLN A 155 -0.04 -17.99 9.37
C GLN A 155 1.39 -17.66 9.82
N SER A 156 1.58 -16.56 10.56
CA SER A 156 2.91 -16.11 10.95
C SER A 156 3.65 -17.12 11.82
N ARG A 157 2.93 -17.80 12.74
CA ARG A 157 3.55 -18.72 13.70
C ARG A 157 4.27 -19.89 13.03
N VAL A 158 3.61 -20.53 12.04
CA VAL A 158 4.19 -21.71 11.35
C VAL A 158 5.40 -21.28 10.52
N ILE A 159 5.33 -20.11 9.89
CA ILE A 159 6.44 -19.54 9.11
C ILE A 159 7.61 -19.20 10.02
N GLU A 160 7.34 -18.59 11.18
CA GLU A 160 8.35 -18.25 12.18
C GLU A 160 9.07 -19.47 12.72
N GLU A 161 8.32 -20.49 13.17
CA GLU A 161 8.87 -21.76 13.67
C GLU A 161 9.80 -22.40 12.62
N ALA A 162 9.41 -22.32 11.33
CA ALA A 162 10.23 -22.86 10.25
C ALA A 162 11.50 -22.04 9.99
N LEU A 163 11.43 -20.70 10.05
CA LEU A 163 12.58 -19.81 9.90
C LEU A 163 13.57 -19.97 11.06
N GLN A 164 13.08 -20.05 12.31
CA GLN A 164 13.89 -20.29 13.48
C GLN A 164 14.59 -21.67 13.41
N GLY A 165 13.87 -22.71 13.00
CA GLY A 165 14.43 -24.04 12.80
C GLY A 165 15.55 -24.10 11.75
N ALA A 166 15.57 -23.14 10.82
CA ALA A 166 16.61 -22.98 9.80
C ALA A 166 17.69 -21.96 10.18
N ASN A 167 17.68 -21.43 11.40
CA ASN A 167 18.57 -20.37 11.89
C ASN A 167 18.53 -19.09 11.02
N VAL A 168 17.38 -18.78 10.41
CA VAL A 168 17.15 -17.52 9.69
C VAL A 168 16.67 -16.47 10.70
N PRO A 169 17.37 -15.34 10.85
CA PRO A 169 16.96 -14.28 11.79
C PRO A 169 15.64 -13.65 11.33
N VAL A 170 14.73 -13.45 12.30
CA VAL A 170 13.40 -12.88 12.04
C VAL A 170 13.22 -11.59 12.84
N SER A 171 12.71 -10.56 12.20
CA SER A 171 12.25 -9.33 12.84
C SER A 171 10.79 -9.11 12.47
N TYR A 172 9.97 -8.77 13.48
CA TYR A 172 8.57 -8.41 13.24
C TYR A 172 8.45 -6.91 13.06
N THR A 173 7.87 -6.52 11.95
CA THR A 173 7.25 -5.21 11.85
C THR A 173 5.76 -5.41 12.07
N HIS A 174 5.29 -5.14 13.29
CA HIS A 174 3.86 -5.05 13.52
C HIS A 174 3.31 -3.83 12.79
N LEU A 175 2.74 -4.04 11.62
CA LEU A 175 1.57 -3.28 11.24
C LEU A 175 0.49 -3.74 12.22
N THR A 176 0.40 -3.11 13.38
CA THR A 176 -0.66 -3.37 14.34
C THR A 176 -1.97 -2.96 13.70
N LEU A 177 -2.62 -3.94 13.08
CA LEU A 177 -4.06 -3.89 12.95
C LEU A 177 -4.57 -4.05 14.38
N PRO A 178 -5.22 -3.05 15.02
CA PRO A 178 -5.86 -3.28 16.30
C PRO A 178 -6.88 -4.38 16.07
N THR A 179 -6.65 -5.51 16.71
CA THR A 179 -7.64 -6.56 16.87
C THR A 179 -8.67 -6.03 17.86
N ASN A 180 -9.89 -5.79 17.40
CA ASN A 180 -11.05 -5.80 18.27
C ASN A 180 -11.47 -7.24 18.50
#